data_d335c30a0ff06c7de0a76ff3b27b933e
#
_entry.id   d335c30a0ff06c7de0a76ff3b27b933e
#
_cell.length_a   1.000
_cell.length_b   1.000
_cell.length_c   1.000
_cell.angle_alpha   90.00
_cell.angle_beta   90.00
_cell.angle_gamma   90.00
#
_symmetry.space_group_name_H-M   'P 1'
#
loop_
_entity.id
_entity.type
_entity.pdbx_description
1 polymer ?
#
loop_
_entity_poly.entity_id
_entity_poly.type
_entity_poly.pdbx_seq_one_letter_code
_entity_poly.pdbx_strand_id
1 'polypeptide(L)'
;MHLLYLHGFRSSPASFKASRMADWMQAHRPDVRWWCPQLPPSPAAAWALITQGIADWPRTPGPQGMAVVGSSLGGFYATALAEATGCPAVLLNPAVDPARDLAAHIGEQTQFHAPDEHFYFHPDYIAELRALTVPAITRPERYAAVIARGDEVLDWREMTARYPGATIKLLAGSDHGIADFDEHLPFVLHFLGLA
;
A
#
# COMPACT_ATOMS: atom_id res chain seq x y z
N MET A 1 -5.21 14.00 -12.07
CA MET A 1 -5.07 12.65 -11.51
C MET A 1 -5.26 12.69 -10.00
N HIS A 2 -5.78 11.60 -9.41
CA HIS A 2 -5.90 11.44 -7.97
C HIS A 2 -5.00 10.28 -7.54
N LEU A 3 -4.13 10.49 -6.56
CA LEU A 3 -3.20 9.49 -6.10
C LEU A 3 -3.38 9.24 -4.60
N LEU A 4 -3.76 8.01 -4.27
CA LEU A 4 -3.91 7.53 -2.90
C LEU A 4 -2.65 6.80 -2.48
N TYR A 5 -2.14 7.09 -1.28
CA TYR A 5 -1.09 6.30 -0.65
C TYR A 5 -1.61 5.64 0.64
N LEU A 6 -1.38 4.34 0.78
CA LEU A 6 -1.79 3.54 1.94
C LEU A 6 -0.54 3.02 2.65
N HIS A 7 -0.33 3.49 3.88
CA HIS A 7 0.80 3.08 4.71
C HIS A 7 0.58 1.71 5.38
N GLY A 8 1.63 1.14 5.95
CA GLY A 8 1.63 -0.17 6.60
C GLY A 8 1.06 -0.18 8.01
N PHE A 9 1.08 -1.37 8.62
CA PHE A 9 0.73 -1.58 10.04
C PHE A 9 1.67 -0.78 10.96
N ARG A 10 1.14 -0.15 12.01
CA ARG A 10 1.88 0.68 12.98
C ARG A 10 2.61 1.88 12.35
N SER A 11 2.20 2.28 11.16
CA SER A 11 2.82 3.33 10.36
C SER A 11 1.90 4.56 10.24
N SER A 12 2.34 5.56 9.49
CA SER A 12 1.62 6.82 9.34
C SER A 12 1.90 7.49 7.99
N PRO A 13 1.18 8.58 7.63
CA PRO A 13 1.52 9.42 6.49
C PRO A 13 2.92 10.04 6.56
N ALA A 14 3.55 10.10 7.74
CA ALA A 14 4.93 10.57 7.93
C ALA A 14 5.99 9.47 7.68
N SER A 15 5.59 8.28 7.24
CA SER A 15 6.54 7.22 6.87
C SER A 15 7.46 7.65 5.74
N PHE A 16 8.70 7.14 5.73
CA PHE A 16 9.75 7.52 4.77
C PHE A 16 9.25 7.51 3.32
N LYS A 17 8.69 6.40 2.85
CA LYS A 17 8.21 6.28 1.47
C LYS A 17 7.04 7.22 1.16
N ALA A 18 6.11 7.40 2.10
CA ALA A 18 4.99 8.32 1.91
C ALA A 18 5.46 9.77 1.83
N SER A 19 6.37 10.19 2.72
CA SER A 19 6.96 11.53 2.71
C SER A 19 7.73 11.80 1.41
N ARG A 20 8.58 10.84 0.96
CA ARG A 20 9.34 11.00 -0.29
C ARG A 20 8.42 11.17 -1.51
N MET A 21 7.34 10.40 -1.57
CA MET A 21 6.35 10.55 -2.65
C MET A 21 5.59 11.88 -2.54
N ALA A 22 5.17 12.27 -1.33
CA ALA A 22 4.47 13.55 -1.12
C ALA A 22 5.33 14.74 -1.54
N ASP A 23 6.60 14.77 -1.12
CA ASP A 23 7.57 15.84 -1.48
C ASP A 23 7.76 15.90 -3.00
N TRP A 24 7.90 14.73 -3.64
CA TRP A 24 8.03 14.68 -5.09
C TRP A 24 6.78 15.20 -5.81
N MET A 25 5.57 14.79 -5.36
CA MET A 25 4.31 15.28 -5.93
C MET A 25 4.18 16.78 -5.78
N GLN A 26 4.47 17.31 -4.59
CA GLN A 26 4.42 18.75 -4.34
C GLN A 26 5.36 19.54 -5.25
N ALA A 27 6.56 19.02 -5.49
CA ALA A 27 7.59 19.71 -6.27
C ALA A 27 7.35 19.63 -7.79
N HIS A 28 6.82 18.49 -8.29
CA HIS A 28 6.81 18.22 -9.73
C HIS A 28 5.41 18.06 -10.33
N ARG A 29 4.42 17.65 -9.52
CA ARG A 29 3.05 17.40 -9.97
C ARG A 29 2.02 17.98 -9.00
N PRO A 30 2.02 19.30 -8.75
CA PRO A 30 1.03 19.95 -7.88
C PRO A 30 -0.41 19.86 -8.45
N ASP A 31 -0.56 19.45 -9.71
CA ASP A 31 -1.84 19.15 -10.36
C ASP A 31 -2.46 17.82 -9.91
N VAL A 32 -1.67 16.93 -9.27
CA VAL A 32 -2.14 15.64 -8.77
C VAL A 32 -2.73 15.80 -7.37
N ARG A 33 -3.98 15.40 -7.19
CA ARG A 33 -4.59 15.35 -5.87
C ARG A 33 -3.98 14.19 -5.08
N TRP A 34 -3.03 14.50 -4.22
CA TRP A 34 -2.39 13.56 -3.30
C TRP A 34 -3.22 13.38 -2.04
N TRP A 35 -3.41 12.13 -1.61
CA TRP A 35 -4.05 11.81 -0.34
C TRP A 35 -3.38 10.60 0.32
N CYS A 36 -2.93 10.80 1.55
CA CYS A 36 -2.36 9.76 2.40
C CYS A 36 -3.02 9.85 3.78
N PRO A 37 -4.16 9.17 4.01
CA PRO A 37 -4.83 9.21 5.31
C PRO A 37 -4.05 8.46 6.38
N GLN A 38 -4.21 8.87 7.67
CA GLN A 38 -3.87 8.01 8.80
C GLN A 38 -4.90 6.87 8.86
N LEU A 39 -4.44 5.65 8.65
CA LEU A 39 -5.32 4.48 8.69
C LEU A 39 -5.57 4.08 10.15
N PRO A 40 -6.85 3.88 10.55
CA PRO A 40 -7.17 3.36 11.87
C PRO A 40 -6.74 1.88 12.01
N PRO A 41 -6.55 1.38 13.25
CA PRO A 41 -6.12 0.01 13.50
C PRO A 41 -7.11 -1.07 13.02
N SER A 42 -8.43 -0.79 13.05
CA SER A 42 -9.46 -1.70 12.52
C SER A 42 -9.41 -1.74 11.00
N PRO A 43 -9.22 -2.92 10.37
CA PRO A 43 -9.26 -3.07 8.93
C PRO A 43 -10.59 -2.65 8.29
N ALA A 44 -11.71 -2.93 8.95
CA ALA A 44 -13.03 -2.50 8.48
C ALA A 44 -13.17 -0.97 8.52
N ALA A 45 -12.70 -0.32 9.59
CA ALA A 45 -12.70 1.14 9.68
C ALA A 45 -11.73 1.78 8.67
N ALA A 46 -10.54 1.18 8.47
CA ALA A 46 -9.61 1.62 7.44
C ALA A 46 -10.22 1.53 6.03
N TRP A 47 -10.88 0.41 5.73
CA TRP A 47 -11.56 0.23 4.46
C TRP A 47 -12.70 1.23 4.25
N ALA A 48 -13.49 1.49 5.28
CA ALA A 48 -14.55 2.49 5.25
C ALA A 48 -13.99 3.90 4.99
N LEU A 49 -12.91 4.28 5.70
CA LEU A 49 -12.22 5.55 5.48
C LEU A 49 -11.72 5.69 4.04
N ILE A 50 -11.05 4.65 3.52
CA ILE A 50 -10.53 4.63 2.14
C ILE A 50 -11.67 4.81 1.14
N THR A 51 -12.70 3.98 1.21
CA THR A 51 -13.79 3.97 0.23
C THR A 51 -14.64 5.23 0.26
N GLN A 52 -14.88 5.80 1.44
CA GLN A 52 -15.56 7.08 1.60
C GLN A 52 -14.72 8.24 1.07
N GLY A 53 -13.41 8.26 1.37
CA GLY A 53 -12.52 9.34 0.95
C GLY A 53 -12.30 9.43 -0.56
N ILE A 54 -12.53 8.34 -1.29
CA ILE A 54 -12.42 8.29 -2.76
C ILE A 54 -13.80 8.24 -3.46
N ALA A 55 -14.88 8.44 -2.75
CA ALA A 55 -16.22 8.23 -3.30
C ALA A 55 -16.50 9.11 -4.54
N ASP A 56 -15.98 10.32 -4.54
CA ASP A 56 -16.08 11.31 -5.61
C ASP A 56 -14.93 11.25 -6.63
N TRP A 57 -13.97 10.34 -6.47
CA TRP A 57 -12.80 10.25 -7.36
C TRP A 57 -13.16 9.59 -8.70
N PRO A 58 -12.62 10.11 -9.82
CA PRO A 58 -12.91 9.56 -11.13
C PRO A 58 -12.35 8.14 -11.27
N ARG A 59 -13.19 7.23 -11.77
CA ARG A 59 -12.84 5.82 -12.02
C ARG A 59 -12.37 5.55 -13.45
N THR A 60 -12.17 6.61 -14.24
CA THR A 60 -11.70 6.51 -15.63
C THR A 60 -10.22 6.14 -15.67
N PRO A 61 -9.79 5.31 -16.63
CA PRO A 61 -8.37 5.04 -16.84
C PRO A 61 -7.58 6.29 -17.27
N GLY A 62 -6.28 6.31 -16.96
CA GLY A 62 -5.35 7.33 -17.46
C GLY A 62 -5.20 8.58 -16.58
N PRO A 63 -4.65 9.65 -17.12
CA PRO A 63 -4.20 10.83 -16.36
C PRO A 63 -5.29 11.60 -15.61
N GLN A 64 -6.55 11.38 -15.97
CA GLN A 64 -7.71 11.99 -15.30
C GLN A 64 -8.31 11.10 -14.21
N GLY A 65 -7.86 9.88 -14.11
CA GLY A 65 -8.37 8.89 -13.18
C GLY A 65 -7.71 8.90 -11.80
N MET A 66 -7.88 7.79 -11.10
CA MET A 66 -7.21 7.54 -9.83
C MET A 66 -6.19 6.40 -9.94
N ALA A 67 -5.20 6.40 -9.05
CA ALA A 67 -4.29 5.30 -8.82
C ALA A 67 -4.03 5.15 -7.31
N VAL A 68 -3.49 4.01 -6.90
CA VAL A 68 -3.14 3.74 -5.52
C VAL A 68 -1.71 3.22 -5.40
N VAL A 69 -1.01 3.66 -4.35
CA VAL A 69 0.26 3.08 -3.90
C VAL A 69 0.04 2.52 -2.51
N GLY A 70 0.48 1.29 -2.27
CA GLY A 70 0.35 0.67 -0.97
C GLY A 70 1.63 0.01 -0.49
N SER A 71 2.01 0.25 0.75
CA SER A 71 3.21 -0.33 1.37
C SER A 71 2.82 -1.31 2.47
N SER A 72 3.40 -2.52 2.46
CA SER A 72 3.16 -3.55 3.47
C SER A 72 1.65 -3.86 3.60
N LEU A 73 1.03 -3.70 4.77
CA LEU A 73 -0.42 -3.82 4.95
C LEU A 73 -1.20 -2.87 4.01
N GLY A 74 -0.67 -1.68 3.72
CA GLY A 74 -1.24 -0.78 2.72
C GLY A 74 -1.28 -1.39 1.32
N GLY A 75 -0.34 -2.28 0.98
CA GLY A 75 -0.35 -3.05 -0.27
C GLY A 75 -1.50 -4.05 -0.36
N PHE A 76 -1.87 -4.66 0.75
CA PHE A 76 -3.07 -5.49 0.86
C PHE A 76 -4.35 -4.68 0.57
N TYR A 77 -4.52 -3.53 1.24
CA TYR A 77 -5.66 -2.64 0.96
C TYR A 77 -5.64 -2.09 -0.47
N ALA A 78 -4.47 -1.75 -1.00
CA ALA A 78 -4.33 -1.29 -2.38
C ALA A 78 -4.77 -2.35 -3.39
N THR A 79 -4.45 -3.63 -3.13
CA THR A 79 -4.91 -4.75 -3.95
C THR A 79 -6.43 -4.88 -3.92
N ALA A 80 -7.04 -4.88 -2.74
CA ALA A 80 -8.49 -4.92 -2.60
C ALA A 80 -9.17 -3.73 -3.32
N LEU A 81 -8.58 -2.54 -3.20
CA LEU A 81 -9.09 -1.34 -3.84
C LEU A 81 -8.99 -1.40 -5.36
N ALA A 82 -7.85 -1.84 -5.90
CA ALA A 82 -7.65 -1.97 -7.33
C ALA A 82 -8.62 -2.96 -7.96
N GLU A 83 -8.89 -4.10 -7.30
CA GLU A 83 -9.91 -5.05 -7.77
C GLU A 83 -11.33 -4.47 -7.70
N ALA A 84 -11.65 -3.71 -6.65
CA ALA A 84 -12.97 -3.10 -6.50
C ALA A 84 -13.24 -1.93 -7.47
N THR A 85 -12.18 -1.17 -7.84
CA THR A 85 -12.33 0.07 -8.62
C THR A 85 -11.81 -0.01 -10.04
N GLY A 86 -10.90 -0.94 -10.30
CA GLY A 86 -10.19 -1.05 -11.56
C GLY A 86 -9.03 -0.07 -11.76
N CYS A 87 -8.62 0.66 -10.73
CA CYS A 87 -7.51 1.60 -10.81
C CYS A 87 -6.14 0.89 -10.85
N PRO A 88 -5.10 1.51 -11.42
CA PRO A 88 -3.73 1.05 -11.31
C PRO A 88 -3.25 1.05 -9.85
N ALA A 89 -2.42 0.06 -9.50
CA ALA A 89 -1.85 -0.08 -8.17
C ALA A 89 -0.34 -0.32 -8.23
N VAL A 90 0.41 0.39 -7.38
CA VAL A 90 1.82 0.10 -7.12
C VAL A 90 1.97 -0.41 -5.69
N LEU A 91 2.66 -1.53 -5.55
CA LEU A 91 2.77 -2.28 -4.31
C LEU A 91 4.23 -2.30 -3.86
N LEU A 92 4.47 -1.92 -2.61
CA LEU A 92 5.81 -1.81 -2.03
C LEU A 92 5.91 -2.84 -0.89
N ASN A 93 6.61 -3.95 -1.10
CA ASN A 93 6.67 -5.08 -0.19
C ASN A 93 5.27 -5.42 0.39
N PRO A 94 4.28 -5.78 -0.45
CA PRO A 94 2.89 -5.91 -0.01
C PRO A 94 2.67 -7.12 0.90
N ALA A 95 1.88 -6.95 1.96
CA ALA A 95 1.38 -8.08 2.75
C ALA A 95 0.42 -8.94 1.91
N VAL A 96 0.65 -10.25 1.92
CA VAL A 96 -0.12 -11.23 1.13
C VAL A 96 -1.24 -11.86 1.96
N ASP A 97 -0.92 -12.32 3.16
CA ASP A 97 -1.88 -12.87 4.12
C ASP A 97 -1.77 -12.17 5.48
N PRO A 98 -2.21 -10.91 5.56
CA PRO A 98 -2.10 -10.15 6.81
C PRO A 98 -2.93 -10.74 7.94
N ALA A 99 -3.96 -11.53 7.66
CA ALA A 99 -4.74 -12.22 8.69
C ALA A 99 -3.91 -13.29 9.42
N ARG A 100 -3.01 -13.98 8.71
CA ARG A 100 -2.03 -14.90 9.28
C ARG A 100 -0.94 -14.14 10.02
N ASP A 101 -0.33 -13.18 9.34
CA ASP A 101 0.89 -12.52 9.78
C ASP A 101 0.65 -11.63 11.02
N LEU A 102 -0.50 -10.93 11.07
CA LEU A 102 -0.84 -10.05 12.18
C LEU A 102 -1.50 -10.76 13.37
N ALA A 103 -1.81 -12.04 13.26
CA ALA A 103 -2.35 -12.80 14.41
C ALA A 103 -1.40 -12.83 15.62
N ALA A 104 -0.09 -12.77 15.37
CA ALA A 104 0.93 -12.70 16.43
C ALA A 104 1.03 -11.30 17.07
N HIS A 105 0.35 -10.30 16.52
CA HIS A 105 0.37 -8.91 17.00
C HIS A 105 -0.90 -8.50 17.74
N ILE A 106 -1.80 -9.44 18.05
CA ILE A 106 -2.98 -9.16 18.87
C ILE A 106 -2.53 -8.66 20.24
N GLY A 107 -3.05 -7.52 20.69
CA GLY A 107 -2.68 -6.90 21.96
C GLY A 107 -2.24 -5.44 21.80
N GLU A 108 -1.55 -4.93 22.83
CA GLU A 108 -0.99 -3.58 22.83
C GLU A 108 0.07 -3.40 21.74
N GLN A 109 -0.05 -2.34 20.99
CA GLN A 109 0.86 -1.95 19.93
C GLN A 109 1.23 -0.47 20.05
N THR A 110 2.39 -0.09 19.51
CA THR A 110 2.85 1.30 19.42
C THR A 110 3.01 1.72 17.98
N GLN A 111 2.86 3.00 17.68
CA GLN A 111 3.17 3.56 16.35
C GLN A 111 4.69 3.68 16.17
N PHE A 112 5.21 3.36 14.97
CA PHE A 112 6.66 3.50 14.69
C PHE A 112 7.13 4.97 14.71
N HIS A 113 6.27 5.90 14.29
CA HIS A 113 6.61 7.32 14.18
C HIS A 113 6.12 8.15 15.39
N ALA A 114 5.40 7.53 16.31
CA ALA A 114 4.91 8.12 17.56
C ALA A 114 4.92 7.04 18.65
N PRO A 115 6.10 6.71 19.23
CA PRO A 115 6.22 5.58 20.19
C PRO A 115 5.36 5.72 21.45
N ASP A 116 4.98 6.95 21.79
CA ASP A 116 4.07 7.24 22.91
C ASP A 116 2.59 7.04 22.57
N GLU A 117 2.26 6.87 21.29
CA GLU A 117 0.90 6.55 20.86
C GLU A 117 0.69 5.04 20.84
N HIS A 118 -0.22 4.59 21.71
CA HIS A 118 -0.58 3.20 21.87
C HIS A 118 -1.96 2.91 21.28
N PHE A 119 -2.13 1.72 20.74
CA PHE A 119 -3.43 1.20 20.35
C PHE A 119 -3.50 -0.30 20.62
N TYR A 120 -4.71 -0.82 20.77
CA TYR A 120 -4.93 -2.24 20.94
C TYR A 120 -5.34 -2.88 19.62
N PHE A 121 -4.58 -3.87 19.13
CA PHE A 121 -4.96 -4.65 17.93
C PHE A 121 -5.87 -5.80 18.39
N HIS A 122 -7.16 -5.70 18.05
CA HIS A 122 -8.19 -6.62 18.51
C HIS A 122 -8.19 -7.95 17.76
N PRO A 123 -8.55 -9.08 18.42
CA PRO A 123 -8.70 -10.38 17.74
C PRO A 123 -9.69 -10.35 16.57
N ASP A 124 -10.76 -9.55 16.67
CA ASP A 124 -11.77 -9.42 15.63
C ASP A 124 -11.22 -8.83 14.32
N TYR A 125 -10.11 -8.09 14.39
CA TYR A 125 -9.47 -7.51 13.20
C TYR A 125 -8.93 -8.59 12.25
N ILE A 126 -8.65 -9.78 12.76
CA ILE A 126 -8.27 -10.92 11.93
C ILE A 126 -9.42 -11.34 11.00
N ALA A 127 -10.66 -11.34 11.51
CA ALA A 127 -11.84 -11.63 10.69
C ALA A 127 -12.11 -10.50 9.68
N GLU A 128 -11.90 -9.25 10.07
CA GLU A 128 -12.02 -8.09 9.18
C GLU A 128 -11.00 -8.16 8.02
N LEU A 129 -9.74 -8.55 8.29
CA LEU A 129 -8.73 -8.76 7.25
C LEU A 129 -9.15 -9.87 6.27
N ARG A 130 -9.64 -11.00 6.79
CA ARG A 130 -10.12 -12.10 5.94
C ARG A 130 -11.26 -11.67 5.03
N ALA A 131 -12.17 -10.83 5.52
CA ALA A 131 -13.29 -10.32 4.74
C ALA A 131 -12.85 -9.43 3.56
N LEU A 132 -11.67 -8.81 3.64
CA LEU A 132 -11.08 -7.97 2.59
C LEU A 132 -10.13 -8.73 1.65
N THR A 133 -9.92 -10.02 1.91
CA THR A 133 -8.98 -10.82 1.11
C THR A 133 -9.51 -11.02 -0.31
N VAL A 134 -8.72 -10.63 -1.28
CA VAL A 134 -8.96 -10.88 -2.71
C VAL A 134 -8.33 -12.22 -3.08
N PRO A 135 -9.06 -13.18 -3.66
CA PRO A 135 -8.51 -14.50 -3.99
C PRO A 135 -7.37 -14.45 -5.03
N ALA A 136 -7.55 -13.65 -6.07
CA ALA A 136 -6.56 -13.43 -7.13
C ALA A 136 -6.74 -12.04 -7.76
N ILE A 137 -5.68 -11.50 -8.34
CA ILE A 137 -5.79 -10.30 -9.19
C ILE A 137 -6.41 -10.69 -10.53
N THR A 138 -7.28 -9.84 -11.07
CA THR A 138 -8.02 -10.14 -12.32
C THR A 138 -7.38 -9.53 -13.56
N ARG A 139 -6.60 -8.46 -13.38
CA ARG A 139 -5.95 -7.72 -14.47
C ARG A 139 -4.50 -7.36 -14.10
N PRO A 140 -3.54 -8.27 -14.34
CA PRO A 140 -2.14 -8.10 -13.97
C PRO A 140 -1.50 -6.82 -14.50
N GLU A 141 -1.91 -6.36 -15.66
CA GLU A 141 -1.40 -5.13 -16.30
C GLU A 141 -1.66 -3.84 -15.49
N ARG A 142 -2.56 -3.89 -14.50
CA ARG A 142 -2.84 -2.77 -13.60
C ARG A 142 -1.92 -2.72 -12.39
N TYR A 143 -1.06 -3.73 -12.21
CA TYR A 143 -0.24 -3.88 -11.04
C TYR A 143 1.24 -3.73 -11.36
N ALA A 144 1.93 -2.90 -10.58
CA ALA A 144 3.37 -2.97 -10.43
C ALA A 144 3.72 -3.27 -8.98
N ALA A 145 4.83 -3.97 -8.76
CA ALA A 145 5.33 -4.23 -7.43
C ALA A 145 6.84 -4.00 -7.34
N VAL A 146 7.29 -3.35 -6.28
CA VAL A 146 8.69 -3.29 -5.86
C VAL A 146 8.83 -4.22 -4.67
N ILE A 147 9.61 -5.28 -4.82
CA ILE A 147 9.73 -6.36 -3.84
C ILE A 147 11.19 -6.55 -3.49
N ALA A 148 11.54 -6.46 -2.21
CA ALA A 148 12.89 -6.66 -1.70
C ALA A 148 13.12 -8.12 -1.30
N ARG A 149 14.20 -8.73 -1.80
CA ARG A 149 14.61 -10.09 -1.39
C ARG A 149 15.14 -10.13 0.04
N GLY A 150 15.62 -9.00 0.54
CA GLY A 150 16.10 -8.85 1.91
C GLY A 150 15.01 -8.44 2.90
N ASP A 151 13.73 -8.46 2.51
CA ASP A 151 12.62 -8.20 3.43
C ASP A 151 12.65 -9.20 4.61
N GLU A 152 12.86 -8.68 5.80
CA GLU A 152 12.99 -9.46 7.05
C GLU A 152 11.66 -9.73 7.74
N VAL A 153 10.57 -9.14 7.21
CA VAL A 153 9.22 -9.23 7.80
C VAL A 153 8.32 -10.15 6.98
N LEU A 154 8.37 -10.03 5.64
CA LEU A 154 7.49 -10.75 4.72
C LEU A 154 8.30 -11.57 3.70
N ASP A 155 7.86 -12.78 3.37
CA ASP A 155 8.54 -13.60 2.36
C ASP A 155 8.31 -13.04 0.94
N TRP A 156 9.39 -12.58 0.32
CA TRP A 156 9.37 -12.06 -1.04
C TRP A 156 8.85 -13.08 -2.08
N ARG A 157 8.96 -14.37 -1.80
CA ARG A 157 8.47 -15.44 -2.69
C ARG A 157 6.94 -15.47 -2.69
N GLU A 158 6.31 -15.31 -1.53
CA GLU A 158 4.86 -15.18 -1.42
C GLU A 158 4.37 -13.92 -2.14
N MET A 159 5.07 -12.78 -1.93
CA MET A 159 4.74 -11.53 -2.63
C MET A 159 4.81 -11.70 -4.16
N THR A 160 5.89 -12.33 -4.66
CA THR A 160 6.08 -12.54 -6.10
C THR A 160 5.01 -13.48 -6.67
N ALA A 161 4.70 -14.57 -5.96
CA ALA A 161 3.70 -15.55 -6.38
C ALA A 161 2.27 -14.98 -6.37
N ARG A 162 2.00 -13.97 -5.53
CA ARG A 162 0.69 -13.33 -5.38
C ARG A 162 0.26 -12.54 -6.61
N TYR A 163 1.22 -11.99 -7.37
CA TYR A 163 0.96 -11.08 -8.49
C TYR A 163 1.47 -11.63 -9.83
N PRO A 164 0.97 -12.80 -10.29
CA PRO A 164 1.40 -13.40 -11.55
C PRO A 164 1.03 -12.50 -12.73
N GLY A 165 2.01 -12.24 -13.60
CA GLY A 165 1.82 -11.39 -14.79
C GLY A 165 1.87 -9.88 -14.52
N ALA A 166 2.00 -9.42 -13.27
CA ALA A 166 2.22 -8.02 -12.94
C ALA A 166 3.65 -7.58 -13.29
N THR A 167 3.86 -6.26 -13.38
CA THR A 167 5.19 -5.67 -13.57
C THR A 167 5.95 -5.67 -12.24
N ILE A 168 6.87 -6.63 -12.04
CA ILE A 168 7.61 -6.78 -10.79
C ILE A 168 9.05 -6.27 -10.94
N LYS A 169 9.43 -5.31 -10.09
CA LYS A 169 10.83 -4.93 -9.84
C LYS A 169 11.30 -5.65 -8.58
N LEU A 170 12.00 -6.76 -8.78
CA LEU A 170 12.57 -7.55 -7.69
C LEU A 170 13.97 -7.02 -7.34
N LEU A 171 14.15 -6.53 -6.12
CA LEU A 171 15.41 -6.00 -5.61
C LEU A 171 16.27 -7.15 -5.07
N ALA A 172 17.55 -7.18 -5.43
CA ALA A 172 18.47 -8.22 -4.98
C ALA A 172 18.77 -8.13 -3.47
N GLY A 173 18.69 -6.92 -2.91
CA GLY A 173 18.87 -6.58 -1.51
C GLY A 173 17.69 -5.77 -0.99
N SER A 174 17.99 -4.70 -0.26
CA SER A 174 17.04 -3.85 0.44
C SER A 174 16.33 -4.57 1.60
N ASP A 175 15.43 -3.91 2.30
CA ASP A 175 14.75 -4.38 3.51
C ASP A 175 13.22 -4.20 3.39
N HIS A 176 12.47 -4.53 4.45
CA HIS A 176 11.02 -4.30 4.47
C HIS A 176 10.66 -2.82 4.24
N GLY A 177 11.48 -1.92 4.76
CA GLY A 177 11.32 -0.48 4.60
C GLY A 177 11.58 0.02 3.18
N ILE A 178 12.31 -0.73 2.34
CA ILE A 178 12.91 -0.27 1.09
C ILE A 178 13.71 1.02 1.39
N ALA A 179 14.78 0.88 2.20
CA ALA A 179 15.58 2.02 2.66
C ALA A 179 16.21 2.82 1.50
N ASP A 180 16.38 2.19 0.35
CA ASP A 180 16.86 2.75 -0.91
C ASP A 180 15.72 3.21 -1.85
N PHE A 181 14.55 3.54 -1.32
CA PHE A 181 13.33 3.85 -2.09
C PHE A 181 13.54 4.96 -3.13
N ASP A 182 14.42 5.93 -2.88
CA ASP A 182 14.71 7.01 -3.83
C ASP A 182 15.24 6.48 -5.18
N GLU A 183 15.96 5.34 -5.19
CA GLU A 183 16.42 4.68 -6.40
C GLU A 183 15.28 3.99 -7.17
N HIS A 184 14.16 3.74 -6.51
CA HIS A 184 13.03 3.01 -7.04
C HIS A 184 11.82 3.89 -7.32
N LEU A 185 11.80 5.10 -6.77
CA LEU A 185 10.75 6.09 -7.04
C LEU A 185 10.52 6.34 -8.54
N PRO A 186 11.55 6.47 -9.40
CA PRO A 186 11.34 6.63 -10.85
C PRO A 186 10.53 5.49 -11.49
N PHE A 187 10.73 4.24 -11.05
CA PHE A 187 9.95 3.11 -11.53
C PHE A 187 8.46 3.25 -11.14
N VAL A 188 8.19 3.64 -9.90
CA VAL A 188 6.82 3.87 -9.39
C VAL A 188 6.14 4.97 -10.21
N LEU A 189 6.82 6.09 -10.40
CA LEU A 189 6.30 7.25 -11.14
C LEU A 189 6.03 6.92 -12.61
N HIS A 190 6.95 6.19 -13.25
CA HIS A 190 6.80 5.76 -14.64
C HIS A 190 5.56 4.87 -14.82
N PHE A 191 5.39 3.87 -13.95
CA PHE A 191 4.21 3.00 -14.03
C PHE A 191 2.90 3.76 -13.85
N LEU A 192 2.89 4.78 -13.00
CA LEU A 192 1.72 5.63 -12.76
C LEU A 192 1.50 6.69 -13.86
N GLY A 193 2.41 6.80 -14.83
CA GLY A 193 2.35 7.84 -15.87
C GLY A 193 2.58 9.26 -15.34
N LEU A 194 3.40 9.38 -14.30
CA LEU A 194 3.70 10.66 -13.62
C LEU A 194 5.07 11.24 -14.00
N ALA A 195 5.99 10.39 -14.48
CA ALA A 195 7.32 10.77 -14.96
C ALA A 195 7.36 10.82 -16.50
#